data_18e1b0533ab70cf45ac1c2b9b1210a05
#
_entry.id   18e1b0533ab70cf45ac1c2b9b1210a05
#
_cell.length_a   1.000
_cell.length_b   1.000
_cell.length_c   1.000
_cell.angle_alpha   90.00
_cell.angle_beta   90.00
_cell.angle_gamma   90.00
#
_symmetry.space_group_name_H-M   'P 1'
#
loop_
_entity.id
_entity.type
_entity.pdbx_description
1 polymer ?
#
loop_
_entity_poly.entity_id
_entity_poly.type
_entity_poly.pdbx_seq_one_letter_code
_entity_poly.pdbx_strand_id
1 'polypeptide(L)'
;MLALLAVASLALQQSVADSSPFRALALPTPTRIRSASGAPGPNYWQQEASYRIQATLDTATSLLTGTETIHYVNHSPDSLAYVWVQIEQNIFSKNSITYQLNQPPLHFAGGAVFDFTGKGFIGGITIDRFAAGGKALTRFEDGTMMRVDLPAPLAPGAATDFDVAWHFTVPPYGGGRMGRIGNRLYEMGQWYPRMVVYDDVHGWNPLPYIGAGEFYLESGDFDVTLTLPAGYLVAATGTVQNADVVWSPVIRQRLTQAKDASDRVQVVTKAEATANGSAKVAGTKAWHLTATNVRDFAWAASPDFRWDASTWNGIQINTFYRPSAAPWEEANKMARFTIQHFSETWGMYPWPHATTVEGLIEGMEYPMLTFVPAIDKREDQFWVLMHEFGHEWFPMTVGSDERRYPWMDEGFNTFIDYGAAEGYFKGTVYGDTVRRELLTAYTVSAVPGQEQPLITKPVEQRDLAWGAYQKPALMLTELRDAVLGRETFERAMREYVRRWRFKHPQPADFFRTVADVSGRDLDWFWREWVFTTARLDQAVDSVRAVGKDSTYVYLSNRGQMVMPVTLELRYADGSRETQRYPIEMWNLGDRFVARVATAKVVVGATLDPKAVYPDVKRENNSWKASP
;
A
#
# COMPACT_ATOMS: atom_id res chain seq x y z
N MET A 1 48.52 -0.16 -48.25
CA MET A 1 47.12 0.19 -48.59
C MET A 1 46.18 -0.98 -48.34
N LEU A 2 46.43 -1.76 -47.28
CA LEU A 2 45.60 -2.97 -46.89
C LEU A 2 45.21 -2.98 -45.41
N ALA A 3 45.40 -1.87 -44.67
CA ALA A 3 45.09 -1.77 -43.26
C ALA A 3 43.86 -0.88 -42.94
N LEU A 4 43.14 -0.35 -43.92
CA LEU A 4 42.02 0.58 -43.76
C LEU A 4 40.63 -0.03 -44.07
N LEU A 5 40.58 -1.29 -44.48
CA LEU A 5 39.31 -1.98 -44.80
C LEU A 5 38.79 -2.90 -43.70
N ALA A 6 39.54 -3.08 -42.57
CA ALA A 6 39.12 -3.95 -41.45
C ALA A 6 38.37 -3.23 -40.33
N VAL A 7 38.29 -1.89 -40.35
CA VAL A 7 37.62 -1.11 -39.28
C VAL A 7 36.18 -0.73 -39.62
N ALA A 8 35.76 -0.88 -40.87
CA ALA A 8 34.41 -0.51 -41.31
C ALA A 8 33.34 -1.61 -41.13
N SER A 9 33.72 -2.82 -40.70
CA SER A 9 32.78 -3.95 -40.56
C SER A 9 32.30 -4.21 -39.11
N LEU A 10 32.75 -3.43 -38.14
CA LEU A 10 32.34 -3.61 -36.72
C LEU A 10 31.33 -2.58 -36.22
N ALA A 11 30.77 -1.75 -37.06
CA ALA A 11 29.92 -0.63 -36.62
C ALA A 11 28.43 -0.74 -37.01
N LEU A 12 27.93 -1.88 -37.41
CA LEU A 12 26.51 -2.05 -37.78
C LEU A 12 25.94 -3.44 -37.42
N GLN A 13 26.23 -3.94 -36.24
CA GLN A 13 25.28 -4.76 -35.52
C GLN A 13 24.50 -3.84 -34.56
N GLN A 14 23.62 -3.02 -35.11
CA GLN A 14 22.43 -2.64 -34.34
C GLN A 14 21.74 -3.96 -34.02
N SER A 15 21.85 -4.39 -32.76
CA SER A 15 21.00 -5.45 -32.26
C SER A 15 19.58 -5.01 -32.55
N VAL A 16 18.91 -5.71 -33.47
CA VAL A 16 17.45 -5.60 -33.61
C VAL A 16 16.92 -5.87 -32.22
N ALA A 17 16.39 -4.82 -31.56
CA ALA A 17 15.87 -4.97 -30.23
C ALA A 17 14.76 -6.03 -30.31
N ASP A 18 14.89 -7.10 -29.54
CA ASP A 18 13.86 -8.14 -29.47
C ASP A 18 12.56 -7.49 -28.96
N SER A 19 11.60 -7.33 -29.86
CA SER A 19 10.30 -6.74 -29.59
C SER A 19 9.27 -7.77 -29.12
N SER A 20 9.66 -9.05 -29.02
CA SER A 20 8.77 -10.11 -28.57
C SER A 20 8.20 -9.81 -27.17
N PRO A 21 6.90 -9.97 -26.95
CA PRO A 21 6.34 -9.92 -25.59
C PRO A 21 6.92 -11.00 -24.67
N PHE A 22 7.44 -12.10 -25.24
CA PHE A 22 8.02 -13.23 -24.52
C PHE A 22 9.52 -13.17 -24.28
N ARG A 23 10.19 -12.05 -24.64
CA ARG A 23 11.60 -11.88 -24.30
C ARG A 23 11.80 -11.92 -22.78
N ALA A 24 12.97 -12.40 -22.32
CA ALA A 24 13.27 -12.45 -20.90
C ALA A 24 13.19 -11.04 -20.24
N LEU A 25 12.61 -10.95 -19.08
CA LEU A 25 12.53 -9.71 -18.31
C LEU A 25 13.88 -9.46 -17.61
N ALA A 26 14.42 -8.24 -17.76
CA ALA A 26 15.65 -7.87 -17.09
C ALA A 26 15.40 -7.59 -15.60
N LEU A 27 15.46 -8.62 -14.79
CA LEU A 27 15.38 -8.53 -13.33
C LEU A 27 16.79 -8.59 -12.72
N PRO A 28 17.00 -7.99 -11.51
CA PRO A 28 18.27 -8.14 -10.79
C PRO A 28 18.65 -9.62 -10.63
N THR A 29 19.90 -9.96 -10.85
CA THR A 29 20.38 -11.35 -10.70
C THR A 29 20.15 -11.85 -9.28
N PRO A 30 19.65 -13.09 -9.08
CA PRO A 30 19.51 -13.68 -7.75
C PRO A 30 20.86 -13.77 -7.03
N THR A 31 20.85 -13.55 -5.74
CA THR A 31 22.04 -13.54 -4.87
C THR A 31 21.80 -14.42 -3.62
N ARG A 32 22.79 -14.45 -2.72
CA ARG A 32 22.61 -15.05 -1.40
C ARG A 32 21.76 -14.16 -0.46
N ILE A 33 21.51 -12.90 -0.83
CA ILE A 33 20.63 -11.99 -0.08
C ILE A 33 19.19 -12.16 -0.56
N ARG A 34 18.95 -12.20 -1.89
CA ARG A 34 17.63 -12.37 -2.53
C ARG A 34 17.68 -13.55 -3.49
N SER A 35 16.97 -14.62 -3.15
CA SER A 35 17.06 -15.91 -3.85
C SER A 35 16.30 -15.93 -5.18
N ALA A 36 16.60 -16.92 -6.01
CA ALA A 36 15.89 -17.16 -7.27
C ALA A 36 14.41 -17.51 -7.09
N SER A 37 14.03 -18.06 -5.95
CA SER A 37 12.63 -18.34 -5.61
C SER A 37 11.83 -17.11 -5.16
N GLY A 38 12.47 -15.92 -5.07
CA GLY A 38 11.85 -14.71 -4.53
C GLY A 38 11.78 -14.69 -2.99
N ALA A 39 12.41 -15.64 -2.30
CA ALA A 39 12.53 -15.61 -0.85
C ALA A 39 13.78 -14.83 -0.40
N PRO A 40 13.78 -14.29 0.84
CA PRO A 40 15.02 -13.85 1.47
C PRO A 40 16.03 -14.98 1.48
N GLY A 41 17.26 -14.70 1.06
CA GLY A 41 18.36 -15.67 1.07
C GLY A 41 19.01 -15.82 2.44
N PRO A 42 19.98 -16.75 2.58
CA PRO A 42 20.63 -17.00 3.87
C PRO A 42 21.49 -15.83 4.37
N ASN A 43 21.82 -14.89 3.51
CA ASN A 43 22.58 -13.69 3.85
C ASN A 43 21.70 -12.42 3.84
N TYR A 44 20.36 -12.57 3.87
CA TYR A 44 19.47 -11.41 3.97
C TYR A 44 19.70 -10.67 5.28
N TRP A 45 19.76 -9.37 5.19
CA TRP A 45 19.90 -8.46 6.31
C TRP A 45 18.96 -7.26 6.13
N GLN A 46 18.62 -6.63 7.20
CA GLN A 46 17.98 -5.32 7.28
C GLN A 46 18.45 -4.65 8.56
N GLN A 47 18.38 -3.34 8.62
CA GLN A 47 18.73 -2.58 9.80
C GLN A 47 17.66 -2.74 10.87
N GLU A 48 17.97 -2.31 12.10
CA GLU A 48 17.02 -2.21 13.21
C GLU A 48 17.07 -0.80 13.78
N ALA A 49 15.89 -0.22 14.01
CA ALA A 49 15.75 1.08 14.65
C ALA A 49 14.66 1.01 15.71
N SER A 50 15.05 1.05 16.99
CA SER A 50 14.13 1.06 18.13
C SER A 50 14.13 2.44 18.80
N TYR A 51 12.98 2.86 19.33
CA TYR A 51 12.76 4.23 19.78
C TYR A 51 12.24 4.28 21.22
N ARG A 52 12.86 5.14 22.03
CA ARG A 52 12.31 5.58 23.30
C ARG A 52 11.98 7.06 23.21
N ILE A 53 10.69 7.40 23.23
CA ILE A 53 10.20 8.75 22.98
C ILE A 53 9.47 9.29 24.21
N GLN A 54 9.77 10.53 24.58
CA GLN A 54 9.01 11.29 25.58
C GLN A 54 8.52 12.58 24.92
N ALA A 55 7.20 12.76 24.82
CA ALA A 55 6.62 13.92 24.17
C ALA A 55 5.57 14.59 25.06
N THR A 56 5.51 15.91 24.99
CA THR A 56 4.54 16.74 25.72
C THR A 56 3.82 17.64 24.75
N LEU A 57 2.48 17.61 24.78
CA LEU A 57 1.62 18.49 23.99
C LEU A 57 1.08 19.62 24.87
N ASP A 58 1.45 20.85 24.53
CA ASP A 58 0.78 22.05 25.05
C ASP A 58 -0.40 22.41 24.11
N THR A 59 -1.61 22.15 24.56
CA THR A 59 -2.82 22.43 23.77
C THR A 59 -3.19 23.91 23.72
N ALA A 60 -2.59 24.76 24.54
CA ALA A 60 -2.83 26.22 24.48
C ALA A 60 -2.09 26.84 23.28
N THR A 61 -0.88 26.38 23.01
CA THR A 61 -0.04 26.83 21.89
C THR A 61 -0.04 25.84 20.72
N SER A 62 -0.56 24.64 20.92
CA SER A 62 -0.47 23.49 20.00
C SER A 62 0.98 23.09 19.68
N LEU A 63 1.88 23.31 20.62
CA LEU A 63 3.28 22.94 20.53
C LEU A 63 3.46 21.51 21.03
N LEU A 64 4.06 20.67 20.19
CA LEU A 64 4.57 19.36 20.59
C LEU A 64 6.08 19.46 20.78
N THR A 65 6.55 19.09 21.97
CA THR A 65 7.98 19.02 22.31
C THR A 65 8.33 17.59 22.64
N GLY A 66 9.41 17.08 22.06
CA GLY A 66 9.83 15.71 22.25
C GLY A 66 11.32 15.54 22.47
N THR A 67 11.66 14.48 23.18
CA THR A 67 13.00 13.89 23.21
C THR A 67 12.90 12.43 22.84
N GLU A 68 13.88 11.93 22.11
CA GLU A 68 13.96 10.50 21.81
C GLU A 68 15.38 9.98 21.88
N THR A 69 15.51 8.70 22.22
CA THR A 69 16.72 7.93 22.00
C THR A 69 16.41 6.91 20.93
N ILE A 70 17.15 6.98 19.81
CA ILE A 70 17.06 6.02 18.72
C ILE A 70 18.19 5.02 18.88
N HIS A 71 17.86 3.77 19.17
CA HIS A 71 18.81 2.66 19.16
C HIS A 71 18.89 2.10 17.75
N TYR A 72 20.04 2.27 17.09
CA TYR A 72 20.25 1.85 15.70
C TYR A 72 21.34 0.78 15.61
N VAL A 73 21.00 -0.35 14.98
CA VAL A 73 21.91 -1.48 14.78
C VAL A 73 22.25 -1.63 13.30
N ASN A 74 23.55 -1.61 12.97
CA ASN A 74 24.01 -1.82 11.60
C ASN A 74 24.16 -3.32 11.31
N HIS A 75 23.18 -3.95 10.72
CA HIS A 75 23.23 -5.35 10.28
C HIS A 75 23.82 -5.53 8.86
N SER A 76 24.12 -4.42 8.17
CA SER A 76 24.73 -4.49 6.84
C SER A 76 26.18 -4.95 6.89
N PRO A 77 26.74 -5.44 5.78
CA PRO A 77 28.18 -5.73 5.67
C PRO A 77 29.04 -4.47 5.59
N ASP A 78 28.44 -3.28 5.51
CA ASP A 78 29.12 -2.03 5.27
C ASP A 78 29.37 -1.25 6.57
N SER A 79 30.46 -0.45 6.59
CA SER A 79 30.70 0.52 7.64
C SER A 79 30.04 1.86 7.28
N LEU A 80 29.12 2.35 8.12
CA LEU A 80 28.33 3.54 7.85
C LEU A 80 29.01 4.78 8.42
N ALA A 81 29.50 5.68 7.56
CA ALA A 81 30.14 6.93 7.96
C ALA A 81 29.14 8.03 8.32
N TYR A 82 27.90 7.88 7.93
CA TYR A 82 26.77 8.78 8.20
C TYR A 82 25.47 8.00 8.22
N VAL A 83 24.44 8.62 8.75
CA VAL A 83 23.05 8.12 8.71
C VAL A 83 22.13 9.18 8.10
N TRP A 84 20.96 8.75 7.64
CA TRP A 84 19.90 9.63 7.20
C TRP A 84 18.69 9.52 8.13
N VAL A 85 18.03 10.64 8.36
CA VAL A 85 16.84 10.78 9.20
C VAL A 85 15.74 11.49 8.43
N GLN A 86 14.52 10.99 8.52
CA GLN A 86 13.32 11.62 7.98
C GLN A 86 12.81 12.66 8.99
N ILE A 87 12.59 13.88 8.52
CA ILE A 87 12.01 14.99 9.26
C ILE A 87 10.82 15.57 8.48
N GLU A 88 9.81 14.73 8.29
CA GLU A 88 8.72 14.96 7.33
C GLU A 88 7.82 16.14 7.70
N GLN A 89 7.82 16.57 8.96
CA GLN A 89 7.17 17.79 9.41
C GLN A 89 7.66 19.03 8.63
N ASN A 90 8.86 18.96 8.04
CA ASN A 90 9.40 20.01 7.18
C ASN A 90 8.68 20.14 5.83
N ILE A 91 7.71 19.27 5.50
CA ILE A 91 6.82 19.51 4.35
C ILE A 91 6.11 20.86 4.46
N PHE A 92 5.84 21.34 5.69
CA PHE A 92 5.23 22.64 5.95
C PHE A 92 6.23 23.83 5.95
N SER A 93 7.52 23.55 5.78
CA SER A 93 8.55 24.60 5.72
C SER A 93 8.51 25.34 4.38
N LYS A 94 8.79 26.65 4.40
CA LYS A 94 8.99 27.44 3.17
C LYS A 94 10.10 26.89 2.26
N ASN A 95 11.05 26.15 2.83
CA ASN A 95 12.17 25.56 2.11
C ASN A 95 11.85 24.13 1.61
N SER A 96 10.65 23.62 1.87
CA SER A 96 10.25 22.30 1.36
C SER A 96 10.07 22.33 -0.16
N ILE A 97 10.35 21.22 -0.81
CA ILE A 97 10.11 21.04 -2.24
C ILE A 97 8.63 21.29 -2.57
N THR A 98 7.73 20.78 -1.75
CA THR A 98 6.27 20.95 -1.90
C THR A 98 5.87 22.43 -1.94
N TYR A 99 6.40 23.23 -1.02
CA TYR A 99 6.12 24.67 -0.97
C TYR A 99 6.74 25.42 -2.17
N GLN A 100 8.01 25.14 -2.49
CA GLN A 100 8.73 25.80 -3.59
C GLN A 100 8.14 25.50 -4.97
N LEU A 101 7.68 24.26 -5.20
CA LEU A 101 7.06 23.86 -6.45
C LEU A 101 5.59 24.31 -6.54
N ASN A 102 5.01 24.85 -5.47
CA ASN A 102 3.58 25.13 -5.38
C ASN A 102 2.76 23.93 -5.87
N GLN A 103 3.11 22.76 -5.33
CA GLN A 103 2.55 21.49 -5.78
C GLN A 103 1.02 21.49 -5.66
N PRO A 104 0.29 21.19 -6.74
CA PRO A 104 -1.16 21.15 -6.68
C PRO A 104 -1.61 20.01 -5.74
N PRO A 105 -2.80 20.15 -5.13
CA PRO A 105 -3.40 19.06 -4.36
C PRO A 105 -3.53 17.78 -5.19
N LEU A 106 -3.34 16.64 -4.55
CA LEU A 106 -3.64 15.34 -5.17
C LEU A 106 -5.16 15.11 -5.13
N HIS A 107 -5.74 14.83 -6.28
CA HIS A 107 -7.16 14.52 -6.43
C HIS A 107 -7.35 13.02 -6.64
N PHE A 108 -8.22 12.42 -5.83
CA PHE A 108 -8.57 11.01 -5.94
C PHE A 108 -9.99 10.85 -6.51
N ALA A 109 -10.24 9.69 -7.12
CA ALA A 109 -11.57 9.29 -7.53
C ALA A 109 -12.51 9.27 -6.29
N GLY A 110 -13.68 9.90 -6.41
CA GLY A 110 -14.60 10.07 -5.26
C GLY A 110 -14.53 11.44 -4.59
N GLY A 111 -13.62 12.32 -5.02
CA GLY A 111 -13.57 13.73 -4.60
C GLY A 111 -12.64 14.02 -3.40
N ALA A 112 -11.94 13.02 -2.88
CA ALA A 112 -10.91 13.25 -1.88
C ALA A 112 -9.78 14.12 -2.44
N VAL A 113 -9.32 15.10 -1.67
CA VAL A 113 -8.31 16.08 -2.07
C VAL A 113 -7.25 16.18 -0.98
N PHE A 114 -6.06 15.65 -1.26
CA PHE A 114 -4.92 15.80 -0.35
C PHE A 114 -4.15 17.07 -0.68
N ASP A 115 -4.35 18.10 0.12
CA ASP A 115 -3.61 19.37 0.03
C ASP A 115 -2.47 19.41 1.04
N PHE A 116 -1.28 19.09 0.55
CA PHE A 116 -0.06 19.14 1.36
C PHE A 116 0.54 20.56 1.47
N THR A 117 0.02 21.54 0.72
CA THR A 117 0.56 22.90 0.72
C THR A 117 0.19 23.68 1.97
N GLY A 118 -0.70 23.11 2.78
CA GLY A 118 -0.88 23.61 4.11
C GLY A 118 -1.88 24.73 4.28
N LYS A 119 -2.72 25.03 3.33
CA LYS A 119 -3.73 26.10 3.45
C LYS A 119 -3.18 27.39 4.07
N GLY A 120 -1.90 27.70 3.76
CA GLY A 120 -1.20 28.87 4.29
C GLY A 120 -0.52 28.68 5.66
N PHE A 121 -0.55 27.47 6.24
CA PHE A 121 0.24 27.17 7.44
C PHE A 121 1.70 27.01 7.08
N ILE A 122 2.57 27.68 7.81
CA ILE A 122 4.02 27.55 7.71
C ILE A 122 4.52 27.00 9.04
N GLY A 123 5.18 25.87 8.97
CA GLY A 123 5.70 25.13 10.11
C GLY A 123 6.99 24.40 9.77
N GLY A 124 7.15 23.26 10.36
CA GLY A 124 8.32 22.40 10.26
C GLY A 124 8.84 22.06 11.63
N ILE A 125 9.70 21.06 11.70
CA ILE A 125 10.35 20.63 12.94
C ILE A 125 11.62 21.44 13.18
N THR A 126 11.88 21.77 14.44
CA THR A 126 13.18 22.26 14.90
C THR A 126 13.87 21.13 15.64
N ILE A 127 15.05 20.74 15.17
CA ILE A 127 15.91 19.80 15.87
C ILE A 127 16.81 20.60 16.82
N ASP A 128 16.48 20.59 18.10
CA ASP A 128 17.22 21.33 19.12
C ASP A 128 18.59 20.67 19.41
N ARG A 129 18.62 19.34 19.37
CA ARG A 129 19.82 18.54 19.60
C ARG A 129 19.77 17.26 18.78
N PHE A 130 20.93 16.85 18.23
CA PHE A 130 21.18 15.52 17.72
C PHE A 130 22.58 15.09 18.14
N ALA A 131 22.71 14.03 18.95
CA ALA A 131 23.95 13.67 19.60
C ALA A 131 24.12 12.14 19.66
N ALA A 132 25.35 11.67 19.75
CA ALA A 132 25.70 10.29 20.11
C ALA A 132 26.80 10.29 21.15
N GLY A 133 26.71 9.42 22.17
CA GLY A 133 27.67 9.38 23.27
C GLY A 133 27.84 10.72 23.97
N GLY A 134 26.80 11.53 24.06
CA GLY A 134 26.78 12.86 24.67
C GLY A 134 27.37 13.99 23.82
N LYS A 135 27.92 13.71 22.63
CA LYS A 135 28.53 14.70 21.72
C LYS A 135 27.57 15.06 20.62
N ALA A 136 27.39 16.36 20.37
CA ALA A 136 26.61 16.85 19.24
C ALA A 136 27.23 16.39 17.90
N LEU A 137 26.38 15.97 16.96
CA LEU A 137 26.79 15.54 15.64
C LEU A 137 26.56 16.63 14.60
N THR A 138 27.41 16.63 13.58
CA THR A 138 27.23 17.48 12.39
C THR A 138 26.05 16.97 11.58
N ARG A 139 25.16 17.88 11.19
CA ARG A 139 23.96 17.52 10.43
C ARG A 139 23.69 18.51 9.29
N PHE A 140 23.04 18.03 8.25
CA PHE A 140 22.60 18.80 7.08
C PHE A 140 21.15 18.48 6.79
N GLU A 141 20.30 19.49 6.83
CA GLU A 141 18.87 19.39 6.52
C GLU A 141 18.65 19.73 5.05
N ASP A 142 17.95 18.86 4.34
CA ASP A 142 17.52 19.06 2.95
C ASP A 142 16.04 18.70 2.81
N GLY A 143 15.18 19.70 2.85
CA GLY A 143 13.74 19.54 2.87
C GLY A 143 13.28 18.66 4.03
N THR A 144 12.70 17.50 3.71
CA THR A 144 12.19 16.53 4.67
C THR A 144 13.21 15.46 5.08
N MET A 145 14.47 15.62 4.66
CA MET A 145 15.57 14.70 4.98
C MET A 145 16.66 15.40 5.76
N MET A 146 17.34 14.66 6.62
CA MET A 146 18.49 15.15 7.36
C MET A 146 19.61 14.10 7.33
N ARG A 147 20.78 14.48 6.83
CA ARG A 147 22.00 13.66 6.95
C ARG A 147 22.70 14.01 8.25
N VAL A 148 23.21 12.99 8.94
CA VAL A 148 23.98 13.12 10.17
C VAL A 148 25.31 12.38 10.02
N ASP A 149 26.41 13.12 10.09
CA ASP A 149 27.76 12.55 9.98
C ASP A 149 28.20 11.93 11.32
N LEU A 150 28.73 10.71 11.26
CA LEU A 150 29.20 9.98 12.43
C LEU A 150 30.67 10.33 12.73
N PRO A 151 31.06 10.46 14.01
CA PRO A 151 32.45 10.79 14.37
C PRO A 151 33.44 9.66 14.04
N ALA A 152 32.94 8.45 13.91
CA ALA A 152 33.62 7.28 13.40
C ALA A 152 32.59 6.39 12.67
N PRO A 153 32.98 5.67 11.60
CA PRO A 153 32.04 4.78 10.91
C PRO A 153 31.47 3.70 11.84
N LEU A 154 30.17 3.47 11.77
CA LEU A 154 29.47 2.40 12.47
C LEU A 154 29.74 1.08 11.75
N ALA A 155 30.56 0.22 12.34
CA ALA A 155 30.97 -1.04 11.74
C ALA A 155 29.80 -2.04 11.59
N PRO A 156 29.93 -3.06 10.72
CA PRO A 156 28.99 -4.18 10.66
C PRO A 156 28.79 -4.83 12.03
N GLY A 157 27.52 -5.05 12.38
CA GLY A 157 27.11 -5.64 13.67
C GLY A 157 27.21 -4.71 14.88
N ALA A 158 27.68 -3.46 14.68
CA ALA A 158 27.72 -2.48 15.77
C ALA A 158 26.41 -1.73 15.93
N ALA A 159 26.16 -1.23 17.15
CA ALA A 159 25.01 -0.38 17.47
C ALA A 159 25.44 0.99 18.01
N THR A 160 24.56 1.95 17.90
CA THR A 160 24.73 3.28 18.50
C THR A 160 23.39 3.86 18.93
N ASP A 161 23.43 4.69 19.98
CA ASP A 161 22.26 5.44 20.43
C ASP A 161 22.39 6.89 19.97
N PHE A 162 21.33 7.41 19.35
CA PHE A 162 21.18 8.81 19.04
C PHE A 162 20.21 9.48 20.01
N ASP A 163 20.67 10.53 20.69
CA ASP A 163 19.82 11.36 21.53
C ASP A 163 19.36 12.57 20.73
N VAL A 164 18.05 12.68 20.52
CA VAL A 164 17.44 13.76 19.75
C VAL A 164 16.48 14.55 20.62
N ALA A 165 16.50 15.88 20.50
CA ALA A 165 15.49 16.77 21.08
C ALA A 165 14.91 17.63 19.96
N TRP A 166 13.59 17.80 19.97
CA TRP A 166 12.90 18.48 18.90
C TRP A 166 11.57 19.10 19.37
N HIS A 167 11.07 20.04 18.57
CA HIS A 167 9.72 20.57 18.74
C HIS A 167 9.13 21.08 17.42
N PHE A 168 7.80 21.13 17.34
CA PHE A 168 7.07 21.79 16.26
C PHE A 168 5.64 22.14 16.68
N THR A 169 5.03 23.06 15.92
CA THR A 169 3.60 23.39 16.09
C THR A 169 2.75 22.48 15.23
N VAL A 170 1.74 21.85 15.84
CA VAL A 170 0.80 20.96 15.14
C VAL A 170 -0.08 21.78 14.19
N PRO A 171 -0.16 21.42 12.89
CA PRO A 171 -0.97 22.16 11.92
C PRO A 171 -2.46 22.17 12.28
N PRO A 172 -3.19 23.27 11.97
CA PRO A 172 -4.61 23.42 12.34
C PRO A 172 -5.60 22.71 11.37
N TYR A 173 -5.13 21.71 10.64
CA TYR A 173 -5.89 20.90 9.67
C TYR A 173 -5.11 19.60 9.41
N GLY A 174 -5.74 18.61 8.79
CA GLY A 174 -5.14 17.29 8.50
C GLY A 174 -4.21 17.29 7.28
N GLY A 175 -3.14 18.07 7.30
CA GLY A 175 -2.13 18.04 6.23
C GLY A 175 -0.89 17.25 6.64
N GLY A 176 -0.18 16.63 5.68
CA GLY A 176 1.07 15.92 5.95
C GLY A 176 0.94 14.80 7.00
N ARG A 177 -0.20 14.15 7.06
CA ARG A 177 -0.53 13.01 7.95
C ARG A 177 -0.61 13.36 9.44
N MET A 178 -0.72 14.63 9.78
CA MET A 178 -0.96 15.10 11.15
C MET A 178 -1.84 16.33 11.17
N GLY A 179 -2.46 16.60 12.30
CA GLY A 179 -3.21 17.85 12.46
C GLY A 179 -4.10 17.90 13.70
N ARG A 180 -4.88 18.98 13.77
CA ARG A 180 -5.78 19.22 14.90
C ARG A 180 -7.06 19.93 14.49
N ILE A 181 -8.11 19.69 15.26
CA ILE A 181 -9.35 20.48 15.24
C ILE A 181 -9.40 21.32 16.53
N GLY A 182 -9.10 22.59 16.39
CA GLY A 182 -8.95 23.48 17.55
C GLY A 182 -7.92 22.96 18.54
N ASN A 183 -8.32 22.89 19.79
CA ASN A 183 -7.57 22.21 20.86
C ASN A 183 -8.30 20.95 21.36
N ARG A 184 -9.15 20.34 20.52
CA ARG A 184 -10.05 19.27 20.93
C ARG A 184 -9.69 17.91 20.36
N LEU A 185 -9.18 17.85 19.13
CA LEU A 185 -8.73 16.63 18.48
C LEU A 185 -7.32 16.84 17.94
N TYR A 186 -6.45 15.90 18.20
CA TYR A 186 -5.13 15.78 17.60
C TYR A 186 -5.00 14.39 16.98
N GLU A 187 -4.54 14.34 15.73
CA GLU A 187 -4.15 13.12 15.03
C GLU A 187 -2.71 13.27 14.56
N MET A 188 -1.86 12.35 14.94
CA MET A 188 -0.41 12.50 14.89
C MET A 188 0.23 11.27 14.25
N GLY A 189 0.38 11.33 12.93
CA GLY A 189 1.25 10.46 12.17
C GLY A 189 2.53 11.21 11.77
N GLN A 190 3.62 10.51 11.46
CA GLN A 190 4.88 11.11 10.98
C GLN A 190 5.37 12.28 11.86
N TRP A 191 5.27 12.14 13.20
CA TRP A 191 5.37 13.23 14.17
C TRP A 191 6.72 13.35 14.90
N TYR A 192 7.64 12.43 14.66
CA TYR A 192 8.96 12.37 15.30
C TYR A 192 10.04 12.10 14.22
N PRO A 193 11.32 12.42 14.43
CA PRO A 193 12.41 12.06 13.52
C PRO A 193 12.57 10.54 13.40
N ARG A 194 12.66 10.01 12.16
CA ARG A 194 12.69 8.58 11.88
C ARG A 194 13.93 8.20 11.07
N MET A 195 14.54 7.06 11.36
CA MET A 195 15.68 6.56 10.56
C MET A 195 15.24 6.22 9.14
N VAL A 196 16.05 6.60 8.17
CA VAL A 196 15.91 6.18 6.77
C VAL A 196 16.41 4.75 6.61
N VAL A 197 15.75 3.96 5.79
CA VAL A 197 16.19 2.60 5.47
C VAL A 197 17.51 2.60 4.72
N TYR A 198 18.41 1.72 5.14
CA TYR A 198 19.62 1.33 4.42
C TYR A 198 19.47 -0.14 4.01
N ASP A 199 19.29 -0.39 2.70
CA ASP A 199 19.01 -1.72 2.17
C ASP A 199 20.12 -2.26 1.25
N ASP A 200 20.01 -3.52 0.87
CA ASP A 200 20.95 -4.23 -0.01
C ASP A 200 20.80 -3.88 -1.50
N VAL A 201 19.78 -3.10 -1.87
CA VAL A 201 19.48 -2.78 -3.27
C VAL A 201 19.92 -1.36 -3.64
N HIS A 202 19.67 -0.39 -2.78
CA HIS A 202 19.92 1.03 -3.05
C HIS A 202 20.92 1.65 -2.05
N GLY A 203 21.32 0.94 -0.98
CA GLY A 203 22.00 1.55 0.14
C GLY A 203 21.03 2.46 0.90
N TRP A 204 21.39 3.72 1.17
CA TRP A 204 20.49 4.70 1.75
C TRP A 204 19.37 5.10 0.79
N ASN A 205 18.16 5.23 1.33
CA ASN A 205 16.95 5.64 0.61
C ASN A 205 16.46 7.05 1.01
N PRO A 206 17.26 8.12 0.83
CA PRO A 206 16.94 9.47 1.28
C PRO A 206 16.00 10.18 0.29
N LEU A 207 14.87 9.55 -0.05
CA LEU A 207 13.87 10.15 -0.92
C LEU A 207 13.01 11.13 -0.13
N PRO A 208 12.94 12.41 -0.53
CA PRO A 208 12.19 13.42 0.20
C PRO A 208 10.69 13.08 0.19
N TYR A 209 10.02 13.33 1.31
CA TYR A 209 8.58 13.28 1.39
C TYR A 209 7.98 14.56 0.82
N ILE A 210 7.17 14.43 -0.22
CA ILE A 210 6.49 15.54 -0.87
C ILE A 210 4.97 15.33 -0.95
N GLY A 211 4.46 14.41 -0.11
CA GLY A 211 3.04 14.11 -0.01
C GLY A 211 2.61 12.83 -0.74
N ALA A 212 3.38 12.35 -1.70
CA ALA A 212 3.12 11.11 -2.41
C ALA A 212 4.19 10.06 -2.08
N GLY A 213 3.77 8.79 -1.86
CA GLY A 213 4.63 7.71 -1.39
C GLY A 213 4.91 7.85 0.11
N GLU A 214 4.38 6.95 0.91
CA GLU A 214 4.17 7.20 2.34
C GLU A 214 5.29 6.66 3.19
N PHE A 215 5.54 5.36 3.19
CA PHE A 215 6.47 4.74 4.10
C PHE A 215 7.60 3.99 3.39
N TYR A 216 8.74 4.01 4.02
CA TYR A 216 9.80 3.02 3.90
C TYR A 216 10.63 3.12 5.17
N LEU A 217 10.36 2.23 6.14
CA LEU A 217 10.88 2.30 7.49
C LEU A 217 11.32 0.92 7.98
N GLU A 218 12.34 0.89 8.82
CA GLU A 218 12.76 -0.32 9.53
C GLU A 218 11.75 -0.67 10.64
N SER A 219 11.65 -1.96 10.93
CA SER A 219 10.93 -2.42 12.12
C SER A 219 11.79 -2.33 13.37
N GLY A 220 11.16 -1.99 14.49
CA GLY A 220 11.80 -1.93 15.78
C GLY A 220 10.81 -1.90 16.93
N ASP A 221 11.31 -1.73 18.14
CA ASP A 221 10.51 -1.61 19.35
C ASP A 221 10.33 -0.14 19.75
N PHE A 222 9.17 0.18 20.28
CA PHE A 222 8.84 1.52 20.73
C PHE A 222 8.46 1.53 22.21
N ASP A 223 9.04 2.47 22.96
CA ASP A 223 8.72 2.81 24.35
C ASP A 223 8.37 4.32 24.37
N VAL A 224 7.08 4.64 24.41
CA VAL A 224 6.59 6.01 24.19
C VAL A 224 5.84 6.52 25.41
N THR A 225 6.22 7.70 25.90
CA THR A 225 5.49 8.42 26.92
C THR A 225 4.93 9.72 26.34
N LEU A 226 3.60 9.83 26.33
CA LEU A 226 2.87 11.01 25.88
C LEU A 226 2.29 11.76 27.10
N THR A 227 2.72 12.98 27.32
CA THR A 227 2.17 13.86 28.35
C THR A 227 1.16 14.82 27.75
N LEU A 228 -0.10 14.70 28.16
CA LEU A 228 -1.25 15.42 27.61
C LEU A 228 -2.13 15.99 28.73
N PRO A 229 -3.00 16.97 28.47
CA PRO A 229 -3.96 17.43 29.48
C PRO A 229 -4.80 16.28 30.04
N ALA A 230 -5.02 16.28 31.33
CA ALA A 230 -5.57 15.12 32.07
C ALA A 230 -6.97 14.67 31.61
N GLY A 231 -7.72 15.54 30.93
CA GLY A 231 -9.05 15.23 30.38
C GLY A 231 -9.04 14.48 29.03
N TYR A 232 -7.88 14.30 28.38
CA TYR A 232 -7.81 13.65 27.08
C TYR A 232 -7.75 12.12 27.21
N LEU A 233 -8.44 11.45 26.29
CA LEU A 233 -8.23 10.03 26.01
C LEU A 233 -7.26 9.89 24.82
N VAL A 234 -6.44 8.86 24.86
CA VAL A 234 -5.44 8.56 23.83
C VAL A 234 -5.77 7.22 23.18
N ALA A 235 -5.78 7.23 21.85
CA ALA A 235 -5.68 6.05 21.00
C ALA A 235 -4.29 6.06 20.34
N ALA A 236 -3.58 4.94 20.32
CA ALA A 236 -2.21 4.93 19.82
C ALA A 236 -1.79 3.55 19.33
N THR A 237 -0.74 3.52 18.51
CA THR A 237 0.11 2.34 18.34
C THR A 237 0.60 1.84 19.70
N GLY A 238 0.62 0.53 19.90
CA GLY A 238 1.12 -0.08 21.13
C GLY A 238 0.12 -0.18 22.26
N THR A 239 0.55 -0.86 23.29
CA THR A 239 -0.25 -1.22 24.47
C THR A 239 0.05 -0.28 25.63
N VAL A 240 -0.99 0.22 26.29
CA VAL A 240 -0.89 1.05 27.49
C VAL A 240 -0.33 0.25 28.66
N GLN A 241 0.76 0.72 29.27
CA GLN A 241 1.47 0.06 30.37
C GLN A 241 1.02 0.53 31.75
N ASN A 242 0.48 1.75 31.86
CA ASN A 242 0.06 2.37 33.13
C ASN A 242 -1.46 2.62 33.19
N ALA A 243 -2.21 1.59 32.83
CA ALA A 243 -3.67 1.61 32.75
C ALA A 243 -4.39 2.06 34.05
N ASP A 244 -3.79 1.79 35.21
CA ASP A 244 -4.31 2.20 36.53
C ASP A 244 -4.22 3.71 36.77
N VAL A 245 -3.28 4.38 36.11
CA VAL A 245 -3.07 5.85 36.17
C VAL A 245 -3.94 6.59 35.17
N VAL A 246 -4.00 6.10 33.91
CA VAL A 246 -4.61 6.84 32.82
C VAL A 246 -6.09 6.54 32.62
N TRP A 247 -6.56 5.32 32.96
CA TRP A 247 -7.94 4.89 32.82
C TRP A 247 -8.70 4.84 34.15
N SER A 248 -9.93 5.34 34.16
CA SER A 248 -10.81 5.21 35.31
C SER A 248 -11.14 3.75 35.62
N PRO A 249 -11.54 3.41 36.84
CA PRO A 249 -11.99 2.04 37.19
C PRO A 249 -13.11 1.52 36.27
N VAL A 250 -14.03 2.40 35.84
CA VAL A 250 -15.13 2.05 34.93
C VAL A 250 -14.61 1.65 33.55
N ILE A 251 -13.68 2.42 32.98
CA ILE A 251 -13.04 2.09 31.70
C ILE A 251 -12.36 0.73 31.79
N ARG A 252 -11.55 0.49 32.84
CA ARG A 252 -10.86 -0.78 33.03
C ARG A 252 -11.82 -1.97 33.19
N GLN A 253 -12.92 -1.79 33.90
CA GLN A 253 -13.94 -2.82 34.04
C GLN A 253 -14.60 -3.16 32.68
N ARG A 254 -14.97 -2.14 31.88
CA ARG A 254 -15.57 -2.34 30.55
C ARG A 254 -14.60 -2.97 29.55
N LEU A 255 -13.32 -2.62 29.61
CA LEU A 255 -12.28 -3.28 28.82
C LEU A 255 -12.12 -4.77 29.20
N THR A 256 -12.26 -5.09 30.48
CA THR A 256 -12.27 -6.50 30.93
C THR A 256 -13.46 -7.25 30.32
N GLN A 257 -14.65 -6.62 30.27
CA GLN A 257 -15.82 -7.20 29.61
C GLN A 257 -15.63 -7.37 28.08
N ALA A 258 -14.93 -6.42 27.44
CA ALA A 258 -14.65 -6.47 26.00
C ALA A 258 -13.69 -7.59 25.60
N LYS A 259 -12.86 -8.13 26.50
CA LYS A 259 -11.89 -9.19 26.20
C LYS A 259 -12.51 -10.46 25.61
N ASP A 260 -13.73 -10.77 26.01
CA ASP A 260 -14.46 -11.97 25.57
C ASP A 260 -15.71 -11.61 24.73
N ALA A 261 -15.91 -10.33 24.41
CA ALA A 261 -17.07 -9.85 23.69
C ALA A 261 -16.86 -9.91 22.17
N SER A 262 -17.73 -10.66 21.48
CA SER A 262 -17.83 -10.65 20.01
C SER A 262 -18.58 -9.43 19.50
N ASP A 263 -19.43 -8.85 20.33
CA ASP A 263 -20.20 -7.65 20.04
C ASP A 263 -19.59 -6.43 20.73
N ARG A 264 -19.96 -5.25 20.25
CA ARG A 264 -19.51 -3.96 20.74
C ARG A 264 -19.81 -3.74 22.23
N VAL A 265 -18.79 -3.47 23.02
CA VAL A 265 -18.88 -2.94 24.39
C VAL A 265 -18.59 -1.45 24.35
N GLN A 266 -19.49 -0.61 24.84
CA GLN A 266 -19.26 0.83 24.97
C GLN A 266 -18.34 1.11 26.18
N VAL A 267 -17.05 1.28 25.92
CA VAL A 267 -16.04 1.59 26.93
C VAL A 267 -16.19 3.02 27.45
N VAL A 268 -16.43 3.97 26.52
CA VAL A 268 -16.83 5.34 26.80
C VAL A 268 -18.07 5.67 25.99
N THR A 269 -19.17 5.89 26.70
CA THR A 269 -20.49 6.18 26.09
C THR A 269 -20.55 7.60 25.52
N LYS A 270 -21.55 7.86 24.67
CA LYS A 270 -21.81 9.20 24.12
C LYS A 270 -22.01 10.26 25.22
N ALA A 271 -22.75 9.90 26.27
CA ALA A 271 -23.01 10.81 27.40
C ALA A 271 -21.73 11.15 28.17
N GLU A 272 -20.89 10.13 28.43
CA GLU A 272 -19.59 10.32 29.10
C GLU A 272 -18.64 11.16 28.24
N ALA A 273 -18.52 10.88 26.95
CA ALA A 273 -17.71 11.65 26.02
C ALA A 273 -18.14 13.14 25.97
N THR A 274 -19.44 13.42 25.92
CA THR A 274 -19.97 14.79 25.95
C THR A 274 -19.66 15.47 27.29
N ALA A 275 -19.80 14.76 28.41
CA ALA A 275 -19.48 15.27 29.73
C ALA A 275 -17.98 15.57 29.89
N ASN A 276 -17.12 14.64 29.47
CA ASN A 276 -15.65 14.80 29.49
C ASN A 276 -15.22 16.00 28.66
N GLY A 277 -15.79 16.13 27.45
CA GLY A 277 -15.49 17.23 26.55
C GLY A 277 -15.90 18.60 27.09
N SER A 278 -16.87 18.67 27.99
CA SER A 278 -17.32 19.89 28.65
C SER A 278 -16.58 20.16 29.96
N ALA A 279 -15.90 19.16 30.50
CA ALA A 279 -15.22 19.28 31.78
C ALA A 279 -13.92 20.08 31.69
N LYS A 280 -13.69 20.94 32.68
CA LYS A 280 -12.39 21.63 32.86
C LYS A 280 -11.53 20.79 33.81
N VAL A 281 -10.72 19.89 33.24
CA VAL A 281 -9.82 19.05 34.02
C VAL A 281 -8.44 19.70 34.07
N ALA A 282 -7.95 20.01 35.26
CA ALA A 282 -6.63 20.61 35.45
C ALA A 282 -5.53 19.55 35.47
N GLY A 283 -4.32 19.98 35.14
CA GLY A 283 -3.12 19.13 35.14
C GLY A 283 -2.96 18.28 33.88
N THR A 284 -2.00 17.38 33.93
CA THR A 284 -1.62 16.50 32.81
C THR A 284 -1.60 15.04 33.26
N LYS A 285 -1.65 14.11 32.31
CA LYS A 285 -1.40 12.69 32.47
C LYS A 285 -0.31 12.24 31.51
N ALA A 286 0.57 11.38 31.98
CA ALA A 286 1.56 10.71 31.15
C ALA A 286 1.03 9.32 30.78
N TRP A 287 0.87 9.08 29.47
CA TRP A 287 0.48 7.80 28.89
C TRP A 287 1.74 7.04 28.50
N HIS A 288 2.00 5.90 29.12
CA HIS A 288 3.13 5.04 28.77
C HIS A 288 2.65 3.89 27.90
N LEU A 289 3.22 3.78 26.69
CA LEU A 289 2.85 2.81 25.68
C LEU A 289 4.08 2.06 25.17
N THR A 290 3.94 0.78 24.90
CA THR A 290 4.99 -0.01 24.26
C THR A 290 4.44 -0.76 23.06
N ALA A 291 5.24 -0.82 21.99
CA ALA A 291 4.95 -1.61 20.79
C ALA A 291 6.20 -2.40 20.41
N THR A 292 6.01 -3.63 19.94
CA THR A 292 7.12 -4.50 19.54
C THR A 292 7.01 -4.82 18.06
N ASN A 293 8.14 -4.70 17.38
CA ASN A 293 8.28 -5.03 15.97
C ASN A 293 7.26 -4.30 15.08
N VAL A 294 7.25 -2.97 15.18
CA VAL A 294 6.43 -2.07 14.36
C VAL A 294 7.33 -1.12 13.56
N ARG A 295 6.82 -0.62 12.44
CA ARG A 295 7.57 0.29 11.55
C ARG A 295 7.44 1.74 11.94
N ASP A 296 6.32 2.09 12.58
CA ASP A 296 5.99 3.47 12.93
C ASP A 296 5.14 3.48 14.20
N PHE A 297 4.94 4.66 14.75
CA PHE A 297 4.13 4.91 15.93
C PHE A 297 3.26 6.15 15.69
N ALA A 298 1.94 5.97 15.71
CA ALA A 298 0.98 7.06 15.60
C ALA A 298 0.08 7.13 16.85
N TRP A 299 -0.55 8.29 17.04
CA TRP A 299 -1.50 8.48 18.12
C TRP A 299 -2.54 9.55 17.79
N ALA A 300 -3.69 9.44 18.45
CA ALA A 300 -4.70 10.48 18.47
C ALA A 300 -5.12 10.77 19.91
N ALA A 301 -5.56 12.00 20.16
CA ALA A 301 -6.03 12.40 21.48
C ALA A 301 -7.20 13.37 21.40
N SER A 302 -8.22 13.13 22.22
CA SER A 302 -9.38 14.00 22.36
C SER A 302 -10.06 13.84 23.73
N PRO A 303 -10.58 14.92 24.34
CA PRO A 303 -11.47 14.80 25.49
C PRO A 303 -12.87 14.33 25.09
N ASP A 304 -13.22 14.37 23.78
CA ASP A 304 -14.54 14.08 23.25
C ASP A 304 -14.71 12.64 22.75
N PHE A 305 -13.68 11.79 22.84
CA PHE A 305 -13.79 10.45 22.30
C PHE A 305 -14.83 9.58 22.99
N ARG A 306 -15.75 9.03 22.20
CA ARG A 306 -16.42 7.77 22.47
C ARG A 306 -15.43 6.65 22.21
N TRP A 307 -15.58 5.53 22.90
CA TRP A 307 -14.74 4.36 22.69
C TRP A 307 -15.57 3.10 22.74
N ASP A 308 -15.59 2.36 21.63
CA ASP A 308 -16.19 1.03 21.60
C ASP A 308 -15.09 -0.02 21.43
N ALA A 309 -15.26 -1.18 22.07
CA ALA A 309 -14.34 -2.29 22.00
C ALA A 309 -15.04 -3.63 21.82
N SER A 310 -14.40 -4.54 21.12
CA SER A 310 -14.76 -5.96 21.01
C SER A 310 -13.49 -6.79 20.86
N THR A 311 -13.60 -8.11 20.73
CA THR A 311 -12.45 -8.99 20.54
C THR A 311 -12.72 -10.03 19.46
N TRP A 312 -11.72 -10.34 18.68
CA TRP A 312 -11.68 -11.50 17.80
C TRP A 312 -10.34 -12.24 17.95
N ASN A 313 -10.38 -13.52 18.26
CA ASN A 313 -9.20 -14.39 18.41
C ASN A 313 -8.09 -13.79 19.30
N GLY A 314 -8.48 -13.15 20.41
CA GLY A 314 -7.53 -12.51 21.35
C GLY A 314 -7.03 -11.12 20.91
N ILE A 315 -7.38 -10.67 19.70
CA ILE A 315 -7.07 -9.33 19.20
C ILE A 315 -8.17 -8.37 19.65
N GLN A 316 -7.81 -7.33 20.41
CA GLN A 316 -8.75 -6.31 20.83
C GLN A 316 -9.03 -5.33 19.68
N ILE A 317 -10.30 -5.14 19.34
CA ILE A 317 -10.73 -4.22 18.29
C ILE A 317 -11.30 -2.96 18.92
N ASN A 318 -10.68 -1.82 18.67
CA ASN A 318 -11.07 -0.54 19.26
C ASN A 318 -11.52 0.45 18.18
N THR A 319 -12.55 1.23 18.50
CA THR A 319 -12.98 2.37 17.68
C THR A 319 -13.15 3.60 18.54
N PHE A 320 -12.44 4.68 18.18
CA PHE A 320 -12.51 5.97 18.85
C PHE A 320 -13.14 6.99 17.90
N TYR A 321 -14.15 7.70 18.36
CA TYR A 321 -14.86 8.65 17.51
C TYR A 321 -15.60 9.72 18.33
N ARG A 322 -15.85 10.87 17.71
CA ARG A 322 -16.54 11.98 18.36
C ARG A 322 -18.06 11.72 18.42
N PRO A 323 -18.78 12.30 19.39
CA PRO A 323 -20.24 12.16 19.50
C PRO A 323 -21.04 12.61 18.27
N SER A 324 -20.45 13.45 17.42
CA SER A 324 -21.03 13.94 16.15
C SER A 324 -20.95 12.94 15.01
N ALA A 325 -20.06 11.95 15.08
CA ALA A 325 -19.85 10.95 14.04
C ALA A 325 -20.85 9.80 14.16
N ALA A 326 -22.12 10.04 13.82
CA ALA A 326 -23.19 9.03 13.95
C ALA A 326 -22.95 7.74 13.14
N PRO A 327 -22.41 7.76 11.90
CA PRO A 327 -22.17 6.55 11.12
C PRO A 327 -21.20 5.57 11.79
N TRP A 328 -20.35 6.06 12.71
CA TRP A 328 -19.33 5.27 13.40
C TRP A 328 -19.86 4.28 14.45
N GLU A 329 -21.14 4.28 14.73
CA GLU A 329 -21.70 3.29 15.66
C GLU A 329 -21.61 1.84 15.15
N GLU A 330 -21.45 1.63 13.83
CA GLU A 330 -21.18 0.32 13.23
C GLU A 330 -19.67 0.03 13.00
N ALA A 331 -18.81 1.03 13.17
CA ALA A 331 -17.37 0.91 12.83
C ALA A 331 -16.67 -0.24 13.56
N ASN A 332 -17.00 -0.52 14.81
CA ASN A 332 -16.40 -1.63 15.56
C ASN A 332 -16.74 -3.00 14.94
N LYS A 333 -17.95 -3.19 14.46
CA LYS A 333 -18.36 -4.41 13.74
C LYS A 333 -17.65 -4.52 12.39
N MET A 334 -17.49 -3.41 11.67
CA MET A 334 -16.77 -3.35 10.41
C MET A 334 -15.29 -3.71 10.61
N ALA A 335 -14.63 -3.07 11.59
CA ALA A 335 -13.23 -3.33 11.95
C ALA A 335 -12.99 -4.79 12.34
N ARG A 336 -13.87 -5.35 13.19
CA ARG A 336 -13.77 -6.75 13.62
C ARG A 336 -13.90 -7.71 12.44
N PHE A 337 -14.84 -7.48 11.52
CA PHE A 337 -14.98 -8.28 10.31
C PHE A 337 -13.71 -8.20 9.45
N THR A 338 -13.18 -7.01 9.26
CA THR A 338 -12.00 -6.77 8.41
C THR A 338 -10.76 -7.51 8.94
N ILE A 339 -10.45 -7.35 10.23
CA ILE A 339 -9.32 -8.04 10.88
C ILE A 339 -9.49 -9.56 10.81
N GLN A 340 -10.70 -10.08 11.03
CA GLN A 340 -11.00 -11.49 10.87
C GLN A 340 -10.77 -11.95 9.43
N HIS A 341 -11.40 -11.29 8.46
CA HIS A 341 -11.36 -11.68 7.06
C HIS A 341 -9.93 -11.71 6.50
N PHE A 342 -9.17 -10.66 6.74
CA PHE A 342 -7.79 -10.60 6.25
C PHE A 342 -6.86 -11.57 6.98
N SER A 343 -7.07 -11.78 8.29
CA SER A 343 -6.31 -12.79 9.05
C SER A 343 -6.52 -14.20 8.53
N GLU A 344 -7.76 -14.57 8.23
CA GLU A 344 -8.13 -15.89 7.71
C GLU A 344 -7.66 -16.09 6.27
N THR A 345 -7.59 -15.01 5.48
CA THR A 345 -7.27 -15.08 4.05
C THR A 345 -5.77 -14.96 3.77
N TRP A 346 -5.10 -13.98 4.38
CA TRP A 346 -3.73 -13.57 4.01
C TRP A 346 -2.67 -13.92 5.07
N GLY A 347 -3.10 -14.26 6.27
CA GLY A 347 -2.23 -14.59 7.40
C GLY A 347 -2.59 -13.82 8.66
N MET A 348 -2.36 -14.41 9.81
CA MET A 348 -2.79 -13.87 11.09
C MET A 348 -2.23 -12.46 11.34
N TYR A 349 -3.12 -11.53 11.73
CA TYR A 349 -2.77 -10.21 12.25
C TYR A 349 -1.76 -10.34 13.39
N PRO A 350 -0.64 -9.58 13.37
CA PRO A 350 0.48 -9.91 14.26
C PRO A 350 0.44 -9.26 15.63
N TRP A 351 -0.40 -8.25 15.84
CA TRP A 351 -0.36 -7.42 17.03
C TRP A 351 -1.55 -7.63 17.96
N PRO A 352 -1.47 -7.17 19.24
CA PRO A 352 -2.48 -7.49 20.26
C PRO A 352 -3.80 -6.72 20.10
N HIS A 353 -3.80 -5.63 19.35
CA HIS A 353 -5.02 -4.86 19.09
C HIS A 353 -4.99 -4.22 17.71
N ALA A 354 -6.18 -3.87 17.21
CA ALA A 354 -6.40 -3.06 16.01
C ALA A 354 -7.35 -1.92 16.39
N THR A 355 -6.92 -0.70 16.16
CA THR A 355 -7.65 0.51 16.54
C THR A 355 -7.91 1.38 15.33
N THR A 356 -9.11 1.91 15.18
CA THR A 356 -9.41 2.95 14.20
C THR A 356 -9.96 4.18 14.90
N VAL A 357 -9.56 5.36 14.42
CA VAL A 357 -9.92 6.66 14.99
C VAL A 357 -10.63 7.51 13.95
N GLU A 358 -11.77 8.07 14.32
CA GLU A 358 -12.47 9.06 13.51
C GLU A 358 -11.87 10.44 13.74
N GLY A 359 -11.58 11.13 12.63
CA GLY A 359 -11.04 12.47 12.75
C GLY A 359 -11.00 13.28 11.47
N LEU A 360 -9.90 14.01 11.31
CA LEU A 360 -9.71 14.98 10.23
C LEU A 360 -8.83 14.45 9.09
N ILE A 361 -8.13 13.34 9.30
CA ILE A 361 -7.31 12.70 8.28
C ILE A 361 -8.20 11.79 7.44
N GLU A 362 -8.13 11.94 6.12
CA GLU A 362 -9.09 11.33 5.17
C GLU A 362 -8.82 9.87 4.83
N GLY A 363 -7.96 9.22 5.53
CA GLY A 363 -7.53 7.82 5.42
C GLY A 363 -6.04 7.74 5.65
N MET A 364 -5.63 6.92 6.62
CA MET A 364 -4.21 6.70 6.90
C MET A 364 -4.01 5.52 7.83
N GLU A 365 -3.03 4.72 7.48
CA GLU A 365 -2.61 3.53 8.19
C GLU A 365 -1.36 3.75 9.04
N TYR A 366 -1.34 3.11 10.20
CA TYR A 366 -0.16 2.93 11.04
C TYR A 366 -0.27 1.58 11.75
N PRO A 367 0.82 0.95 12.16
CA PRO A 367 0.74 -0.32 12.88
C PRO A 367 -0.21 -0.21 14.08
N MET A 368 -1.23 -1.05 14.13
CA MET A 368 -2.27 -1.09 15.17
C MET A 368 -3.20 0.14 15.24
N LEU A 369 -3.02 1.16 14.40
CA LEU A 369 -3.82 2.39 14.45
C LEU A 369 -4.10 2.94 13.05
N THR A 370 -5.37 3.14 12.72
CA THR A 370 -5.76 3.80 11.47
C THR A 370 -6.54 5.08 11.73
N PHE A 371 -6.43 6.06 10.86
CA PHE A 371 -7.24 7.27 10.84
C PHE A 371 -8.25 7.18 9.70
N VAL A 372 -9.52 7.45 9.99
CA VAL A 372 -10.60 7.33 9.01
C VAL A 372 -11.63 8.44 9.26
N PRO A 373 -12.06 9.19 8.24
CA PRO A 373 -13.05 10.25 8.43
C PRO A 373 -14.44 9.68 8.70
N ALA A 374 -15.35 10.51 9.18
CA ALA A 374 -16.76 10.17 9.25
C ALA A 374 -17.39 10.34 7.85
N ILE A 375 -17.92 9.24 7.29
CA ILE A 375 -18.56 9.20 5.98
C ILE A 375 -20.01 8.76 6.17
N ASP A 376 -20.96 9.52 5.61
CA ASP A 376 -22.39 9.27 5.84
C ASP A 376 -22.89 7.98 5.18
N LYS A 377 -22.37 7.66 4.02
CA LYS A 377 -22.76 6.45 3.30
C LYS A 377 -22.01 5.23 3.87
N ARG A 378 -22.79 4.27 4.33
CA ARG A 378 -22.32 3.06 5.03
C ARG A 378 -21.31 2.25 4.23
N GLU A 379 -21.53 2.10 2.94
CA GLU A 379 -20.65 1.35 2.03
C GLU A 379 -19.29 2.05 1.87
N ASP A 380 -19.30 3.37 1.74
CA ASP A 380 -18.07 4.16 1.59
C ASP A 380 -17.30 4.24 2.93
N GLN A 381 -18.03 4.31 4.07
CA GLN A 381 -17.42 4.21 5.42
C GLN A 381 -16.74 2.86 5.61
N PHE A 382 -17.40 1.76 5.21
CA PHE A 382 -16.80 0.43 5.28
C PHE A 382 -15.57 0.33 4.37
N TRP A 383 -15.66 0.90 3.16
CA TRP A 383 -14.56 0.86 2.19
C TRP A 383 -13.29 1.49 2.74
N VAL A 384 -13.34 2.73 3.22
CA VAL A 384 -12.16 3.42 3.75
C VAL A 384 -11.65 2.72 5.02
N LEU A 385 -12.51 2.37 5.96
CA LEU A 385 -12.10 1.68 7.18
C LEU A 385 -11.42 0.33 6.89
N MET A 386 -11.95 -0.43 5.95
CA MET A 386 -11.42 -1.72 5.54
C MET A 386 -10.07 -1.55 4.83
N HIS A 387 -9.95 -0.55 3.94
CA HIS A 387 -8.74 -0.20 3.22
C HIS A 387 -7.60 0.12 4.19
N GLU A 388 -7.84 1.02 5.14
CA GLU A 388 -6.82 1.38 6.12
C GLU A 388 -6.37 0.19 6.98
N PHE A 389 -7.26 -0.72 7.33
CA PHE A 389 -6.87 -1.96 8.01
C PHE A 389 -6.19 -2.98 7.09
N GLY A 390 -6.42 -2.95 5.79
CA GLY A 390 -5.74 -3.81 4.84
C GLY A 390 -4.25 -3.52 4.77
N HIS A 391 -3.87 -2.26 4.97
CA HIS A 391 -2.47 -1.83 5.07
C HIS A 391 -1.71 -2.46 6.24
N GLU A 392 -2.36 -3.01 7.24
CA GLU A 392 -1.68 -3.80 8.27
C GLU A 392 -0.94 -5.04 7.70
N TRP A 393 -1.36 -5.51 6.51
CA TRP A 393 -0.66 -6.54 5.74
C TRP A 393 0.32 -5.93 4.73
N PHE A 394 -0.09 -4.88 4.00
CA PHE A 394 0.69 -4.16 3.00
C PHE A 394 0.53 -2.64 3.24
N PRO A 395 1.53 -1.92 3.80
CA PRO A 395 2.94 -2.28 3.96
C PRO A 395 3.35 -2.67 5.39
N MET A 396 2.47 -2.60 6.42
CA MET A 396 2.91 -2.67 7.81
C MET A 396 3.56 -4.01 8.16
N THR A 397 3.01 -5.12 7.65
CA THR A 397 3.62 -6.44 7.80
C THR A 397 4.64 -6.75 6.69
N VAL A 398 4.32 -6.47 5.42
CA VAL A 398 5.20 -6.71 4.27
C VAL A 398 5.66 -5.38 3.72
N GLY A 399 6.79 -4.87 4.23
CA GLY A 399 7.24 -3.50 4.05
C GLY A 399 7.95 -3.24 2.73
N SER A 400 7.22 -3.10 1.64
CA SER A 400 7.74 -2.61 0.37
C SER A 400 8.16 -1.14 0.45
N ASP A 401 9.03 -0.72 -0.49
CA ASP A 401 9.44 0.68 -0.62
C ASP A 401 8.37 1.48 -1.38
N GLU A 402 7.47 2.12 -0.66
CA GLU A 402 6.39 2.92 -1.24
C GLU A 402 6.88 4.21 -1.90
N ARG A 403 8.04 4.73 -1.48
CA ARG A 403 8.68 5.88 -2.12
C ARG A 403 9.13 5.59 -3.55
N ARG A 404 9.17 4.30 -3.93
CA ARG A 404 9.52 3.83 -5.27
C ARG A 404 8.41 3.04 -5.93
N TYR A 405 7.68 2.22 -5.18
CA TYR A 405 6.77 1.20 -5.70
C TYR A 405 5.39 1.26 -5.00
N PRO A 406 4.65 2.38 -5.10
CA PRO A 406 3.38 2.57 -4.40
C PRO A 406 2.33 1.52 -4.77
N TRP A 407 2.46 0.90 -5.95
CA TRP A 407 1.58 -0.17 -6.42
C TRP A 407 1.70 -1.47 -5.60
N MET A 408 2.82 -1.69 -4.88
CA MET A 408 3.02 -2.86 -4.01
C MET A 408 2.38 -2.68 -2.63
N ASP A 409 2.00 -1.49 -2.31
CA ASP A 409 1.24 -1.08 -1.15
C ASP A 409 -0.22 -0.91 -1.54
N GLU A 410 -0.59 0.20 -2.08
CA GLU A 410 -1.95 0.61 -2.43
C GLU A 410 -2.65 -0.35 -3.39
N GLY A 411 -1.91 -0.86 -4.36
CA GLY A 411 -2.46 -1.79 -5.34
C GLY A 411 -2.73 -3.18 -4.77
N PHE A 412 -1.84 -3.67 -3.90
CA PHE A 412 -2.07 -4.94 -3.20
C PHE A 412 -3.22 -4.79 -2.21
N ASN A 413 -3.26 -3.67 -1.50
CA ASN A 413 -4.33 -3.37 -0.57
C ASN A 413 -5.68 -3.25 -1.29
N THR A 414 -5.78 -2.42 -2.32
CA THR A 414 -7.01 -2.31 -3.14
C THR A 414 -7.48 -3.66 -3.69
N PHE A 415 -6.55 -4.54 -4.07
CA PHE A 415 -6.90 -5.89 -4.54
C PHE A 415 -7.52 -6.74 -3.42
N ILE A 416 -6.98 -6.73 -2.21
CA ILE A 416 -7.54 -7.52 -1.09
C ILE A 416 -8.87 -6.97 -0.59
N ASP A 417 -9.10 -5.67 -0.74
CA ASP A 417 -10.33 -4.98 -0.37
C ASP A 417 -11.55 -5.54 -1.10
N TYR A 418 -11.41 -5.87 -2.39
CA TYR A 418 -12.54 -6.42 -3.16
C TYR A 418 -13.08 -7.71 -2.56
N GLY A 419 -12.19 -8.58 -2.07
CA GLY A 419 -12.59 -9.83 -1.41
C GLY A 419 -13.29 -9.59 -0.08
N ALA A 420 -12.82 -8.63 0.70
CA ALA A 420 -13.42 -8.27 1.97
C ALA A 420 -14.79 -7.59 1.80
N ALA A 421 -14.92 -6.67 0.83
CA ALA A 421 -16.18 -6.02 0.53
C ALA A 421 -17.24 -7.02 0.03
N GLU A 422 -16.88 -7.95 -0.85
CA GLU A 422 -17.74 -9.05 -1.29
C GLU A 422 -18.19 -9.91 -0.11
N GLY A 423 -17.28 -10.22 0.82
CA GLY A 423 -17.58 -10.99 2.03
C GLY A 423 -18.50 -10.28 3.00
N TYR A 424 -18.36 -8.96 3.19
CA TYR A 424 -19.14 -8.16 4.13
C TYR A 424 -20.56 -7.90 3.60
N PHE A 425 -20.68 -7.50 2.34
CA PHE A 425 -21.96 -7.19 1.67
C PHE A 425 -22.55 -8.40 0.95
N LYS A 426 -22.69 -9.52 1.65
CA LYS A 426 -23.17 -10.81 1.10
C LYS A 426 -24.43 -10.63 0.24
N GLY A 427 -24.38 -11.16 -0.98
CA GLY A 427 -25.50 -11.17 -1.92
C GLY A 427 -25.72 -9.84 -2.65
N THR A 428 -24.84 -8.86 -2.50
CA THR A 428 -24.77 -7.69 -3.36
C THR A 428 -23.90 -8.00 -4.58
N VAL A 429 -24.20 -7.38 -5.72
CA VAL A 429 -23.42 -7.51 -6.98
C VAL A 429 -22.12 -6.69 -6.90
N TYR A 430 -21.57 -6.49 -5.68
CA TYR A 430 -20.47 -5.55 -5.44
C TYR A 430 -19.22 -5.93 -6.23
N GLY A 431 -18.81 -7.19 -6.18
CA GLY A 431 -17.62 -7.68 -6.89
C GLY A 431 -17.70 -7.51 -8.42
N ASP A 432 -18.83 -7.87 -9.03
CA ASP A 432 -19.06 -7.69 -10.47
C ASP A 432 -19.13 -6.22 -10.87
N THR A 433 -19.65 -5.35 -10.00
CA THR A 433 -19.72 -3.90 -10.25
C THR A 433 -18.33 -3.29 -10.24
N VAL A 434 -17.54 -3.56 -9.20
CA VAL A 434 -16.17 -3.07 -9.07
C VAL A 434 -15.28 -3.55 -10.22
N ARG A 435 -15.37 -4.83 -10.60
CA ARG A 435 -14.63 -5.34 -11.76
C ARG A 435 -15.00 -4.59 -13.04
N ARG A 436 -16.27 -4.34 -13.28
CA ARG A 436 -16.73 -3.56 -14.45
C ARG A 436 -16.24 -2.12 -14.41
N GLU A 437 -16.21 -1.51 -13.23
CA GLU A 437 -15.68 -0.16 -13.05
C GLU A 437 -14.19 -0.11 -13.36
N LEU A 438 -13.40 -1.06 -12.87
CA LEU A 438 -11.97 -1.17 -13.18
C LEU A 438 -11.71 -1.38 -14.68
N LEU A 439 -12.47 -2.27 -15.32
CA LEU A 439 -12.34 -2.50 -16.76
C LEU A 439 -12.76 -1.26 -17.56
N THR A 440 -13.79 -0.53 -17.11
CA THR A 440 -14.20 0.73 -17.72
C THR A 440 -13.14 1.80 -17.53
N ALA A 441 -12.60 1.94 -16.30
CA ALA A 441 -11.50 2.87 -16.02
C ALA A 441 -10.28 2.57 -16.89
N TYR A 442 -9.92 1.29 -17.07
CA TYR A 442 -8.82 0.89 -17.94
C TYR A 442 -9.03 1.35 -19.40
N THR A 443 -10.23 1.19 -19.92
CA THR A 443 -10.54 1.61 -21.30
C THR A 443 -10.56 3.13 -21.47
N VAL A 444 -11.02 3.87 -20.44
CA VAL A 444 -11.10 5.35 -20.44
C VAL A 444 -9.73 5.99 -20.18
N SER A 445 -8.93 5.43 -19.25
CA SER A 445 -7.59 5.92 -18.93
C SER A 445 -6.57 5.71 -20.06
N ALA A 446 -7.00 5.06 -21.15
CA ALA A 446 -6.21 4.89 -22.36
C ALA A 446 -5.95 6.20 -23.12
N VAL A 447 -5.93 7.36 -22.44
CA VAL A 447 -5.53 8.62 -23.09
C VAL A 447 -4.05 8.55 -23.44
N PRO A 448 -3.69 8.56 -24.72
CA PRO A 448 -2.30 8.45 -25.14
C PRO A 448 -1.41 9.49 -24.44
N GLY A 449 -0.32 9.04 -23.83
CA GLY A 449 0.68 9.90 -23.20
C GLY A 449 0.37 10.35 -21.77
N GLN A 450 -0.75 9.97 -21.16
CA GLN A 450 -1.05 10.25 -19.75
C GLN A 450 -0.72 9.08 -18.83
N GLU A 451 -0.94 7.86 -19.27
CA GLU A 451 -0.59 6.67 -18.50
C GLU A 451 0.92 6.48 -18.43
N GLN A 452 1.38 5.98 -17.28
CA GLN A 452 2.77 5.65 -17.03
C GLN A 452 2.90 4.19 -16.55
N PRO A 453 4.08 3.54 -16.72
CA PRO A 453 4.33 2.22 -16.17
C PRO A 453 4.17 2.21 -14.64
N LEU A 454 3.70 1.10 -14.06
CA LEU A 454 3.52 0.96 -12.61
C LEU A 454 4.84 1.12 -11.83
N ILE A 455 5.97 0.84 -12.47
CA ILE A 455 7.30 1.00 -11.87
C ILE A 455 7.71 2.48 -11.67
N THR A 456 6.92 3.43 -12.14
CA THR A 456 7.16 4.87 -11.98
C THR A 456 6.96 5.27 -10.52
N LYS A 457 7.89 6.05 -9.97
CA LYS A 457 7.80 6.55 -8.60
C LYS A 457 6.55 7.42 -8.39
N PRO A 458 5.96 7.42 -7.19
CA PRO A 458 4.72 8.16 -6.91
C PRO A 458 4.84 9.66 -7.22
N VAL A 459 5.98 10.26 -6.92
CA VAL A 459 6.26 11.70 -7.17
C VAL A 459 6.39 12.05 -8.66
N GLU A 460 6.54 11.06 -9.53
CA GLU A 460 6.65 11.20 -10.98
C GLU A 460 5.34 10.78 -11.70
N GLN A 461 4.37 10.21 -10.97
CA GLN A 461 3.10 9.77 -11.55
C GLN A 461 2.15 10.94 -11.79
N ARG A 462 1.54 10.98 -12.97
CA ARG A 462 0.55 11.99 -13.38
C ARG A 462 -0.84 11.68 -12.86
N ASP A 463 -1.14 10.41 -12.68
CA ASP A 463 -2.38 9.88 -12.11
C ASP A 463 -2.02 8.81 -11.08
N LEU A 464 -1.87 9.26 -9.83
CA LEU A 464 -1.50 8.38 -8.73
C LEU A 464 -2.62 7.38 -8.41
N ALA A 465 -3.89 7.82 -8.47
CA ALA A 465 -5.02 6.94 -8.19
C ALA A 465 -5.09 5.76 -9.18
N TRP A 466 -4.80 6.02 -10.45
CA TRP A 466 -4.71 4.97 -11.45
C TRP A 466 -3.48 4.09 -11.26
N GLY A 467 -2.30 4.71 -11.13
CA GLY A 467 -1.02 4.00 -11.13
C GLY A 467 -0.69 3.26 -9.84
N ALA A 468 -1.13 3.77 -8.67
CA ALA A 468 -0.88 3.11 -7.40
C ALA A 468 -2.00 2.15 -6.98
N TYR A 469 -3.28 2.48 -7.22
CA TYR A 469 -4.46 1.77 -6.70
C TYR A 469 -5.13 0.87 -7.75
N GLN A 470 -5.70 1.48 -8.80
CA GLN A 470 -6.67 0.80 -9.67
C GLN A 470 -6.03 -0.16 -10.67
N LYS A 471 -5.01 0.28 -11.41
CA LYS A 471 -4.33 -0.55 -12.40
C LYS A 471 -3.64 -1.78 -11.78
N PRO A 472 -2.89 -1.67 -10.66
CA PRO A 472 -2.30 -2.85 -10.05
C PRO A 472 -3.33 -3.78 -9.43
N ALA A 473 -4.44 -3.29 -8.88
CA ALA A 473 -5.53 -4.14 -8.42
C ALA A 473 -6.18 -4.92 -9.58
N LEU A 474 -6.37 -4.27 -10.75
CA LEU A 474 -6.83 -4.95 -11.96
C LEU A 474 -5.80 -5.99 -12.43
N MET A 475 -4.51 -5.65 -12.47
CA MET A 475 -3.42 -6.56 -12.80
C MET A 475 -3.47 -7.84 -11.95
N LEU A 476 -3.58 -7.69 -10.62
CA LEU A 476 -3.64 -8.84 -9.70
C LEU A 476 -4.93 -9.65 -9.90
N THR A 477 -6.05 -9.00 -10.22
CA THR A 477 -7.31 -9.65 -10.56
C THR A 477 -7.18 -10.48 -11.83
N GLU A 478 -6.55 -9.94 -12.88
CA GLU A 478 -6.30 -10.67 -14.12
C GLU A 478 -5.30 -11.82 -13.93
N LEU A 479 -4.26 -11.62 -13.15
CA LEU A 479 -3.32 -12.67 -12.78
C LEU A 479 -4.02 -13.83 -12.06
N ARG A 480 -4.92 -13.52 -11.12
CA ARG A 480 -5.70 -14.50 -10.38
C ARG A 480 -6.71 -15.24 -11.27
N ASP A 481 -7.55 -14.50 -12.00
CA ASP A 481 -8.74 -15.07 -12.62
C ASP A 481 -8.49 -15.58 -14.05
N ALA A 482 -7.59 -14.93 -14.79
CA ALA A 482 -7.33 -15.23 -16.19
C ALA A 482 -6.08 -16.08 -16.42
N VAL A 483 -5.04 -15.92 -15.57
CA VAL A 483 -3.74 -16.55 -15.81
C VAL A 483 -3.49 -17.76 -14.90
N LEU A 484 -3.57 -17.62 -13.58
CA LEU A 484 -3.15 -18.64 -12.62
C LEU A 484 -4.28 -19.50 -12.07
N GLY A 485 -5.50 -18.94 -12.01
CA GLY A 485 -6.60 -19.47 -11.22
C GLY A 485 -6.48 -19.10 -9.73
N ARG A 486 -7.64 -18.93 -9.09
CA ARG A 486 -7.77 -18.44 -7.71
C ARG A 486 -6.88 -19.17 -6.70
N GLU A 487 -6.94 -20.51 -6.69
CA GLU A 487 -6.21 -21.34 -5.73
C GLU A 487 -4.69 -21.14 -5.81
N THR A 488 -4.13 -21.17 -7.02
CA THR A 488 -2.68 -20.99 -7.24
C THR A 488 -2.24 -19.58 -6.87
N PHE A 489 -3.01 -18.58 -7.27
CA PHE A 489 -2.71 -17.19 -6.97
C PHE A 489 -2.75 -16.90 -5.46
N GLU A 490 -3.82 -17.30 -4.76
CA GLU A 490 -3.94 -17.08 -3.31
C GLU A 490 -2.85 -17.83 -2.54
N ARG A 491 -2.43 -19.02 -2.98
CA ARG A 491 -1.29 -19.73 -2.41
C ARG A 491 0.01 -18.92 -2.60
N ALA A 492 0.22 -18.33 -3.78
CA ALA A 492 1.39 -17.48 -4.05
C ALA A 492 1.41 -16.21 -3.20
N MET A 493 0.26 -15.54 -3.03
CA MET A 493 0.14 -14.35 -2.18
C MET A 493 0.42 -14.68 -0.71
N ARG A 494 -0.17 -15.76 -0.18
CA ARG A 494 0.11 -16.19 1.22
C ARG A 494 1.58 -16.56 1.41
N GLU A 495 2.20 -17.18 0.42
CA GLU A 495 3.63 -17.52 0.46
C GLU A 495 4.51 -16.25 0.40
N TYR A 496 4.12 -15.25 -0.39
CA TYR A 496 4.78 -13.95 -0.43
C TYR A 496 4.73 -13.25 0.93
N VAL A 497 3.54 -13.16 1.57
CA VAL A 497 3.38 -12.63 2.92
C VAL A 497 4.25 -13.41 3.92
N ARG A 498 4.24 -14.75 3.88
CA ARG A 498 5.05 -15.59 4.77
C ARG A 498 6.55 -15.35 4.62
N ARG A 499 7.06 -15.21 3.38
CA ARG A 499 8.49 -14.98 3.09
C ARG A 499 8.97 -13.61 3.55
N TRP A 500 8.15 -12.60 3.32
CA TRP A 500 8.52 -11.21 3.46
C TRP A 500 7.93 -10.49 4.68
N ARG A 501 7.26 -11.22 5.54
CA ARG A 501 6.75 -10.69 6.80
C ARG A 501 7.86 -10.01 7.60
N PHE A 502 7.67 -8.72 7.95
CA PHE A 502 8.61 -7.83 8.63
C PHE A 502 9.94 -7.64 7.90
N LYS A 503 9.91 -7.69 6.57
CA LYS A 503 11.06 -7.50 5.69
C LYS A 503 10.75 -6.52 4.58
N HIS A 504 11.78 -6.23 3.76
CA HIS A 504 11.73 -5.28 2.66
C HIS A 504 11.80 -5.98 1.30
N PRO A 505 10.67 -6.46 0.75
CA PRO A 505 10.65 -7.02 -0.60
C PRO A 505 10.80 -5.95 -1.68
N GLN A 506 11.32 -6.38 -2.83
CA GLN A 506 11.36 -5.62 -4.07
C GLN A 506 10.38 -6.22 -5.08
N PRO A 507 10.00 -5.52 -6.16
CA PRO A 507 9.14 -6.08 -7.22
C PRO A 507 9.60 -7.44 -7.73
N ALA A 508 10.89 -7.64 -7.95
CA ALA A 508 11.47 -8.89 -8.40
C ALA A 508 11.23 -10.06 -7.42
N ASP A 509 11.16 -9.78 -6.12
CA ASP A 509 10.91 -10.80 -5.10
C ASP A 509 9.46 -11.30 -5.18
N PHE A 510 8.52 -10.42 -5.44
CA PHE A 510 7.12 -10.78 -5.69
C PHE A 510 6.99 -11.60 -6.98
N PHE A 511 7.56 -11.13 -8.09
CA PHE A 511 7.49 -11.83 -9.38
C PHE A 511 8.04 -13.26 -9.29
N ARG A 512 9.19 -13.40 -8.66
CA ARG A 512 9.83 -14.71 -8.45
C ARG A 512 9.05 -15.59 -7.49
N THR A 513 8.45 -15.02 -6.43
CA THR A 513 7.60 -15.82 -5.53
C THR A 513 6.39 -16.37 -6.27
N VAL A 514 5.74 -15.58 -7.13
CA VAL A 514 4.61 -16.05 -7.93
C VAL A 514 5.05 -17.11 -8.94
N ALA A 515 6.19 -16.91 -9.61
CA ALA A 515 6.75 -17.89 -10.55
C ALA A 515 7.11 -19.21 -9.86
N ASP A 516 7.79 -19.14 -8.70
CA ASP A 516 8.19 -20.31 -7.90
C ASP A 516 6.98 -21.15 -7.45
N VAL A 517 5.95 -20.49 -6.92
CA VAL A 517 4.75 -21.17 -6.40
C VAL A 517 3.85 -21.71 -7.52
N SER A 518 3.76 -21.01 -8.64
CA SER A 518 2.92 -21.41 -9.77
C SER A 518 3.60 -22.38 -10.73
N GLY A 519 4.94 -22.41 -10.73
CA GLY A 519 5.74 -23.17 -11.70
C GLY A 519 5.64 -22.62 -13.13
N ARG A 520 5.28 -21.32 -13.31
CA ARG A 520 5.05 -20.69 -14.62
C ARG A 520 6.01 -19.54 -14.86
N ASP A 521 6.45 -19.40 -16.11
CA ASP A 521 7.11 -18.19 -16.59
C ASP A 521 6.04 -17.11 -16.83
N LEU A 522 6.21 -15.98 -16.13
CA LEU A 522 5.30 -14.84 -16.17
C LEU A 522 6.01 -13.55 -16.60
N ASP A 523 7.22 -13.63 -17.15
CA ASP A 523 7.99 -12.46 -17.59
C ASP A 523 7.22 -11.60 -18.57
N TRP A 524 6.45 -12.23 -19.48
CA TRP A 524 5.56 -11.55 -20.41
C TRP A 524 4.51 -10.71 -19.68
N PHE A 525 3.89 -11.26 -18.62
CA PHE A 525 2.84 -10.61 -17.86
C PHE A 525 3.38 -9.38 -17.10
N TRP A 526 4.47 -9.56 -16.37
CA TRP A 526 5.07 -8.46 -15.61
C TRP A 526 5.55 -7.33 -16.51
N ARG A 527 6.17 -7.65 -17.67
CA ARG A 527 6.59 -6.65 -18.65
C ARG A 527 5.44 -5.76 -19.07
N GLU A 528 4.35 -6.34 -19.45
CA GLU A 528 3.22 -5.62 -20.02
C GLU A 528 2.50 -4.78 -18.97
N TRP A 529 2.27 -5.34 -17.80
CA TRP A 529 1.52 -4.68 -16.75
C TRP A 529 2.34 -3.68 -15.94
N VAL A 530 3.60 -4.00 -15.62
CA VAL A 530 4.41 -3.21 -14.67
C VAL A 530 5.37 -2.26 -15.37
N PHE A 531 6.00 -2.71 -16.45
CA PHE A 531 7.11 -1.96 -17.07
C PHE A 531 6.70 -1.21 -18.34
N THR A 532 5.48 -1.39 -18.84
CA THR A 532 4.96 -0.71 -20.03
C THR A 532 3.55 -0.17 -19.82
N THR A 533 3.05 0.52 -20.84
CA THR A 533 1.66 0.94 -20.95
C THR A 533 0.95 0.18 -22.09
N ALA A 534 1.34 -1.08 -22.30
CA ALA A 534 0.76 -1.94 -23.33
C ALA A 534 -0.75 -2.11 -23.12
N ARG A 535 -1.49 -2.21 -24.24
CA ARG A 535 -2.94 -2.37 -24.25
C ARG A 535 -3.34 -3.65 -24.98
N LEU A 536 -4.39 -4.29 -24.50
CA LEU A 536 -4.97 -5.48 -25.09
C LEU A 536 -6.02 -5.09 -26.14
N ASP A 537 -5.91 -5.64 -27.36
CA ASP A 537 -6.89 -5.53 -28.44
C ASP A 537 -6.85 -6.84 -29.24
N GLN A 538 -7.67 -7.82 -28.84
CA GLN A 538 -7.79 -9.11 -29.51
C GLN A 538 -9.02 -9.12 -30.42
N ALA A 539 -8.89 -9.66 -31.63
CA ALA A 539 -9.96 -9.62 -32.61
C ALA A 539 -10.26 -10.98 -33.27
N VAL A 540 -11.52 -11.16 -33.67
CA VAL A 540 -11.93 -12.21 -34.62
C VAL A 540 -11.98 -11.62 -36.01
N ASP A 541 -10.96 -11.91 -36.82
CA ASP A 541 -10.85 -11.35 -38.17
C ASP A 541 -11.83 -11.98 -39.16
N SER A 542 -11.95 -13.32 -39.14
CA SER A 542 -12.89 -14.04 -40.00
C SER A 542 -13.09 -15.49 -39.54
N VAL A 543 -14.17 -16.10 -40.04
CA VAL A 543 -14.48 -17.52 -39.84
C VAL A 543 -14.71 -18.17 -41.21
N ARG A 544 -14.08 -19.32 -41.47
CA ARG A 544 -14.19 -20.04 -42.75
C ARG A 544 -14.37 -21.51 -42.52
N ALA A 545 -15.40 -22.10 -43.14
CA ALA A 545 -15.53 -23.56 -43.24
C ALA A 545 -14.45 -24.10 -44.18
N VAL A 546 -13.80 -25.19 -43.80
CA VAL A 546 -12.75 -25.87 -44.55
C VAL A 546 -13.11 -27.34 -44.65
N GLY A 547 -13.49 -27.75 -45.89
CA GLY A 547 -14.04 -29.06 -46.11
C GLY A 547 -15.41 -29.27 -45.44
N LYS A 548 -15.71 -30.52 -45.01
CA LYS A 548 -17.00 -30.85 -44.38
C LYS A 548 -16.95 -30.92 -42.86
N ASP A 549 -15.74 -31.04 -42.29
CA ASP A 549 -15.55 -31.41 -40.90
C ASP A 549 -14.65 -30.40 -40.11
N SER A 550 -14.38 -29.24 -40.68
CA SER A 550 -13.51 -28.28 -40.05
C SER A 550 -13.95 -26.84 -40.30
N THR A 551 -13.75 -26.00 -39.29
CA THR A 551 -13.89 -24.54 -39.40
C THR A 551 -12.61 -23.89 -38.88
N TYR A 552 -12.12 -22.89 -39.60
CA TYR A 552 -10.96 -22.09 -39.20
C TYR A 552 -11.45 -20.72 -38.75
N VAL A 553 -11.04 -20.32 -37.53
CA VAL A 553 -11.28 -19.00 -36.96
C VAL A 553 -9.96 -18.25 -36.96
N TYR A 554 -9.89 -17.17 -37.68
CA TYR A 554 -8.71 -16.32 -37.78
C TYR A 554 -8.77 -15.26 -36.71
N LEU A 555 -7.76 -15.27 -35.84
CA LEU A 555 -7.63 -14.38 -34.69
C LEU A 555 -6.41 -13.48 -34.87
N SER A 556 -6.50 -12.25 -34.40
CA SER A 556 -5.37 -11.33 -34.31
C SER A 556 -5.30 -10.64 -32.95
N ASN A 557 -4.08 -10.36 -32.50
CA ASN A 557 -3.81 -9.41 -31.42
C ASN A 557 -3.34 -8.09 -32.08
N ARG A 558 -4.15 -7.07 -31.97
CA ARG A 558 -3.91 -5.76 -32.57
C ARG A 558 -3.27 -4.79 -31.57
N GLY A 559 -3.31 -5.16 -30.29
CA GLY A 559 -2.64 -4.45 -29.19
C GLY A 559 -1.18 -4.87 -29.02
N GLN A 560 -0.57 -4.32 -27.99
CA GLN A 560 0.80 -4.64 -27.60
C GLN A 560 0.84 -5.65 -26.43
N MET A 561 -0.25 -5.73 -25.67
CA MET A 561 -0.42 -6.70 -24.58
C MET A 561 -0.92 -8.02 -25.14
N VAL A 562 -0.40 -9.13 -24.61
CA VAL A 562 -0.90 -10.48 -24.93
C VAL A 562 -1.63 -11.07 -23.72
N MET A 563 -2.70 -11.81 -23.99
CA MET A 563 -3.44 -12.58 -22.96
C MET A 563 -3.86 -13.94 -23.55
N PRO A 564 -4.08 -14.96 -22.72
CA PRO A 564 -4.71 -16.20 -23.16
C PRO A 564 -6.06 -15.92 -23.83
N VAL A 565 -6.53 -16.83 -24.67
CA VAL A 565 -7.77 -16.63 -25.42
C VAL A 565 -8.85 -17.61 -24.98
N THR A 566 -10.03 -17.09 -24.69
CA THR A 566 -11.27 -17.87 -24.58
C THR A 566 -12.15 -17.53 -25.77
N LEU A 567 -12.37 -18.52 -26.65
CA LEU A 567 -13.18 -18.43 -27.86
C LEU A 567 -14.49 -19.17 -27.67
N GLU A 568 -15.64 -18.50 -27.75
CA GLU A 568 -16.95 -19.11 -27.81
C GLU A 568 -17.42 -19.18 -29.27
N LEU A 569 -17.84 -20.35 -29.70
CA LEU A 569 -18.47 -20.61 -30.99
C LEU A 569 -19.97 -20.83 -30.80
N ARG A 570 -20.77 -20.23 -31.68
CA ARG A 570 -22.21 -20.44 -31.78
C ARG A 570 -22.52 -21.13 -33.10
N TYR A 571 -23.26 -22.20 -33.04
CA TYR A 571 -23.66 -23.00 -34.20
C TYR A 571 -25.09 -22.67 -34.66
N ALA A 572 -25.40 -23.02 -35.92
CA ALA A 572 -26.71 -22.80 -36.49
C ALA A 572 -27.85 -23.57 -35.80
N ASP A 573 -27.52 -24.71 -35.16
CA ASP A 573 -28.45 -25.48 -34.34
C ASP A 573 -28.71 -24.88 -32.94
N GLY A 574 -28.15 -23.69 -32.65
CA GLY A 574 -28.27 -22.99 -31.37
C GLY A 574 -27.28 -23.48 -30.30
N SER A 575 -26.55 -24.55 -30.52
CA SER A 575 -25.53 -25.03 -29.57
C SER A 575 -24.32 -24.11 -29.51
N ARG A 576 -23.59 -24.16 -28.39
CA ARG A 576 -22.35 -23.40 -28.17
C ARG A 576 -21.21 -24.32 -27.75
N GLU A 577 -20.01 -23.92 -28.08
CA GLU A 577 -18.76 -24.55 -27.67
C GLU A 577 -17.75 -23.51 -27.26
N THR A 578 -17.00 -23.76 -26.20
CA THR A 578 -15.93 -22.86 -25.72
C THR A 578 -14.59 -23.55 -25.84
N GLN A 579 -13.66 -22.94 -26.52
CA GLN A 579 -12.27 -23.38 -26.62
C GLN A 579 -11.35 -22.37 -25.89
N ARG A 580 -10.28 -22.89 -25.28
CA ARG A 580 -9.28 -22.06 -24.60
C ARG A 580 -7.93 -22.29 -25.23
N TYR A 581 -7.22 -21.22 -25.51
CA TYR A 581 -5.88 -21.22 -26.06
C TYR A 581 -4.93 -20.57 -25.06
N PRO A 582 -3.80 -21.24 -24.76
CA PRO A 582 -2.81 -20.69 -23.85
C PRO A 582 -2.08 -19.51 -24.49
N ILE A 583 -1.32 -18.77 -23.66
CA ILE A 583 -0.61 -17.57 -24.08
C ILE A 583 0.38 -17.83 -25.21
N GLU A 584 0.95 -19.02 -25.28
CA GLU A 584 1.94 -19.45 -26.26
C GLU A 584 1.40 -19.46 -27.70
N MET A 585 0.08 -19.32 -27.87
CA MET A 585 -0.51 -19.15 -29.21
C MET A 585 0.05 -17.91 -29.93
N TRP A 586 0.54 -16.92 -29.20
CA TRP A 586 1.12 -15.67 -29.70
C TRP A 586 2.64 -15.73 -29.92
N ASN A 587 3.31 -16.88 -29.65
CA ASN A 587 4.77 -17.02 -29.82
C ASN A 587 5.24 -16.77 -31.27
N LEU A 588 4.41 -17.07 -32.24
CA LEU A 588 4.74 -16.94 -33.66
C LEU A 588 4.30 -15.60 -34.28
N GLY A 589 3.79 -14.67 -33.47
CA GLY A 589 3.37 -13.35 -33.91
C GLY A 589 1.94 -12.98 -33.47
N ASP A 590 1.42 -11.94 -34.07
CA ASP A 590 0.14 -11.31 -33.74
C ASP A 590 -1.09 -11.97 -34.40
N ARG A 591 -0.93 -13.10 -35.08
CA ARG A 591 -2.01 -13.84 -35.78
C ARG A 591 -2.00 -15.32 -35.42
N PHE A 592 -3.21 -15.84 -35.24
CA PHE A 592 -3.42 -17.26 -34.95
C PHE A 592 -4.62 -17.81 -35.71
N VAL A 593 -4.56 -19.06 -36.13
CA VAL A 593 -5.68 -19.76 -36.76
C VAL A 593 -6.15 -20.88 -35.83
N ALA A 594 -7.27 -20.66 -35.18
CA ALA A 594 -7.95 -21.67 -34.39
C ALA A 594 -8.63 -22.67 -35.32
N ARG A 595 -8.18 -23.93 -35.29
CA ARG A 595 -8.74 -25.02 -36.09
C ARG A 595 -9.75 -25.76 -35.24
N VAL A 596 -11.01 -25.68 -35.63
CA VAL A 596 -12.13 -26.32 -34.94
C VAL A 596 -12.61 -27.51 -35.76
N ALA A 597 -12.47 -28.71 -35.19
CA ALA A 597 -13.00 -29.95 -35.79
C ALA A 597 -14.53 -29.98 -35.57
N THR A 598 -15.30 -29.60 -36.57
CA THR A 598 -16.77 -29.58 -36.49
C THR A 598 -17.39 -29.69 -37.87
N ALA A 599 -18.44 -30.49 -37.98
CA ALA A 599 -19.31 -30.52 -39.14
C ALA A 599 -20.49 -29.54 -39.03
N LYS A 600 -20.64 -28.86 -37.87
CA LYS A 600 -21.69 -27.90 -37.62
C LYS A 600 -21.36 -26.57 -38.29
N VAL A 601 -22.40 -25.87 -38.77
CA VAL A 601 -22.25 -24.53 -39.33
C VAL A 601 -22.06 -23.53 -38.21
N VAL A 602 -20.89 -22.87 -38.16
CA VAL A 602 -20.59 -21.77 -37.22
C VAL A 602 -21.26 -20.50 -37.73
N VAL A 603 -22.13 -19.89 -36.91
CA VAL A 603 -22.85 -18.65 -37.20
C VAL A 603 -22.38 -17.48 -36.33
N GLY A 604 -21.51 -17.73 -35.36
CA GLY A 604 -20.90 -16.70 -34.53
C GLY A 604 -19.64 -17.19 -33.84
N ALA A 605 -18.69 -16.30 -33.64
CA ALA A 605 -17.48 -16.51 -32.86
C ALA A 605 -17.23 -15.29 -31.99
N THR A 606 -16.93 -15.48 -30.70
CA THR A 606 -16.72 -14.38 -29.74
C THR A 606 -15.52 -14.68 -28.85
N LEU A 607 -14.59 -13.77 -28.81
CA LEU A 607 -13.49 -13.77 -27.83
C LEU A 607 -13.98 -13.19 -26.51
N ASP A 608 -13.47 -13.74 -25.41
CA ASP A 608 -13.81 -13.31 -24.06
C ASP A 608 -15.32 -13.05 -23.85
N PRO A 609 -16.16 -14.08 -24.01
CA PRO A 609 -17.63 -13.94 -23.99
C PRO A 609 -18.18 -13.42 -22.66
N LYS A 610 -17.39 -13.50 -21.57
CA LYS A 610 -17.73 -13.00 -20.24
C LYS A 610 -17.21 -11.59 -19.97
N ALA A 611 -16.52 -10.99 -20.92
CA ALA A 611 -15.90 -9.67 -20.78
C ALA A 611 -15.01 -9.54 -19.53
N VAL A 612 -14.14 -10.53 -19.32
CA VAL A 612 -13.19 -10.57 -18.20
C VAL A 612 -11.92 -9.78 -18.48
N TYR A 613 -11.44 -9.75 -19.74
CA TYR A 613 -10.18 -9.11 -20.09
C TYR A 613 -10.32 -7.60 -20.32
N PRO A 614 -9.26 -6.82 -20.07
CA PRO A 614 -9.26 -5.38 -20.30
C PRO A 614 -9.03 -5.02 -21.78
N ASP A 615 -9.81 -5.61 -22.68
CA ASP A 615 -9.75 -5.35 -24.10
C ASP A 615 -10.31 -3.96 -24.43
N VAL A 616 -9.50 -3.12 -25.07
CA VAL A 616 -9.84 -1.72 -25.34
C VAL A 616 -10.76 -1.52 -26.55
N LYS A 617 -11.02 -2.59 -27.31
CA LYS A 617 -11.82 -2.52 -28.53
C LYS A 617 -12.75 -3.72 -28.70
N ARG A 618 -13.66 -3.91 -27.79
CA ARG A 618 -14.56 -5.07 -27.72
C ARG A 618 -15.46 -5.29 -28.92
N GLU A 619 -15.72 -4.28 -29.75
CA GLU A 619 -16.51 -4.41 -30.97
C GLU A 619 -15.88 -5.35 -32.00
N ASN A 620 -14.56 -5.55 -31.97
CA ASN A 620 -13.87 -6.47 -32.86
C ASN A 620 -13.69 -7.88 -32.31
N ASN A 621 -14.05 -8.12 -31.04
CA ASN A 621 -13.98 -9.42 -30.38
C ASN A 621 -15.03 -10.42 -30.93
N SER A 622 -15.95 -9.99 -31.76
CA SER A 622 -17.03 -10.83 -32.26
C SER A 622 -17.14 -10.83 -33.77
N TRP A 623 -17.40 -12.01 -34.31
CA TRP A 623 -17.76 -12.21 -35.70
C TRP A 623 -19.14 -12.87 -35.79
N LYS A 624 -19.96 -12.47 -36.76
CA LYS A 624 -21.24 -13.08 -37.08
C LYS A 624 -21.30 -13.37 -38.57
N ALA A 625 -21.88 -14.53 -38.93
CA ALA A 625 -22.17 -14.84 -40.33
C ALA A 625 -23.15 -13.77 -40.90
N SER A 626 -22.89 -13.36 -42.12
CA SER A 626 -23.90 -12.56 -42.85
C SER A 626 -25.18 -13.38 -43.02
N PRO A 627 -26.35 -12.77 -42.94
CA PRO A 627 -27.64 -13.44 -43.12
C PRO A 627 -27.75 -14.16 -44.42
#